data_5caf150c2aac5b66fdbcd259ba88cb97
#
_entry.id   5caf150c2aac5b66fdbcd259ba88cb97
#
_cell.length_a   1.000
_cell.length_b   1.000
_cell.length_c   1.000
_cell.angle_alpha   90.00
_cell.angle_beta   90.00
_cell.angle_gamma   90.00
#
_symmetry.space_group_name_H-M   'P 1'
#
loop_
_entity.id
_entity.type
_entity.pdbx_description
1 polymer ?
#
loop_
_entity_poly.entity_id
_entity_poly.type
_entity_poly.pdbx_seq_one_letter_code
_entity_poly.pdbx_strand_id
1 'polypeptide(L)'
;MKKVIVISTSLRPGSNSHAMAEQFAKGAEAAGHQVEFVSLRGKEIKFCIGCLSCQKTGACVIKDDVPAIMESVLNADVVCWATPIYYYEMSGQMKTLIDRMNAMYPKDYKFRDVYLLTTAAENEDFTPKRTEGGLTGWIDCYGKSALKGHIFCGGVGGPKEIEGNAKLQEAYEMGKNV
;
A
#
# COMPACT_ATOMS: atom_id res chain seq x y z
N MET A 1 -11.58 -10.38 14.77
CA MET A 1 -11.57 -10.40 13.27
C MET A 1 -11.51 -8.97 12.79
N LYS A 2 -10.44 -8.58 12.07
CA LYS A 2 -10.26 -7.26 11.46
C LYS A 2 -10.56 -7.33 9.96
N LYS A 3 -10.86 -6.18 9.35
CA LYS A 3 -10.85 -6.01 7.89
C LYS A 3 -9.48 -5.48 7.47
N VAL A 4 -8.80 -6.20 6.60
CA VAL A 4 -7.45 -5.89 6.13
C VAL A 4 -7.52 -5.60 4.63
N ILE A 5 -7.04 -4.44 4.20
CA ILE A 5 -6.83 -4.17 2.77
C ILE A 5 -5.33 -4.24 2.47
N VAL A 6 -4.98 -4.99 1.43
CA VAL A 6 -3.60 -5.12 0.93
C VAL A 6 -3.55 -4.54 -0.48
N ILE A 7 -2.76 -3.50 -0.69
CA ILE A 7 -2.67 -2.77 -1.96
C ILE A 7 -1.30 -3.01 -2.59
N SER A 8 -1.27 -3.78 -3.66
CA SER A 8 -0.08 -4.01 -4.49
C SER A 8 -0.03 -3.00 -5.63
N THR A 9 1.00 -2.15 -5.63
CA THR A 9 1.09 -1.00 -6.52
C THR A 9 1.93 -1.24 -7.78
N SER A 10 2.63 -2.36 -7.87
CA SER A 10 3.43 -2.71 -9.03
C SER A 10 2.56 -3.17 -10.21
N LEU A 11 2.86 -2.64 -11.39
CA LEU A 11 2.19 -3.07 -12.64
C LEU A 11 2.92 -4.22 -13.34
N ARG A 12 4.14 -4.57 -12.88
CA ARG A 12 4.98 -5.58 -13.52
C ARG A 12 4.46 -7.00 -13.23
N PRO A 13 4.27 -7.86 -14.26
CA PRO A 13 4.08 -9.29 -14.05
C PRO A 13 5.28 -9.90 -13.30
N GLY A 14 5.02 -10.80 -12.32
CA GLY A 14 6.07 -11.40 -11.50
C GLY A 14 6.77 -10.41 -10.57
N SER A 15 6.06 -9.39 -10.12
CA SER A 15 6.59 -8.36 -9.23
C SER A 15 6.95 -8.91 -7.85
N ASN A 16 8.14 -8.57 -7.37
CA ASN A 16 8.65 -8.96 -6.05
C ASN A 16 7.81 -8.35 -4.90
N SER A 17 7.44 -7.08 -4.99
CA SER A 17 6.57 -6.45 -3.99
C SER A 17 5.15 -7.04 -3.99
N HIS A 18 4.65 -7.47 -5.15
CA HIS A 18 3.37 -8.17 -5.23
C HIS A 18 3.43 -9.52 -4.50
N ALA A 19 4.52 -10.29 -4.66
CA ALA A 19 4.71 -11.54 -3.96
C ALA A 19 4.74 -11.36 -2.43
N MET A 20 5.38 -10.29 -1.92
CA MET A 20 5.32 -9.95 -0.49
C MET A 20 3.89 -9.61 -0.04
N ALA A 21 3.16 -8.83 -0.85
CA ALA A 21 1.77 -8.49 -0.56
C ALA A 21 0.88 -9.73 -0.46
N GLU A 22 1.06 -10.71 -1.36
CA GLU A 22 0.34 -11.99 -1.31
C GLU A 22 0.65 -12.78 -0.04
N GLN A 23 1.91 -12.79 0.42
CA GLN A 23 2.25 -13.48 1.66
C GLN A 23 1.66 -12.79 2.89
N PHE A 24 1.70 -11.47 2.94
CA PHE A 24 1.02 -10.71 4.00
C PHE A 24 -0.48 -11.02 4.04
N ALA A 25 -1.14 -11.01 2.89
CA ALA A 25 -2.56 -11.35 2.78
C ALA A 25 -2.86 -12.76 3.30
N LYS A 26 -2.08 -13.76 2.88
CA LYS A 26 -2.21 -15.15 3.36
C LYS A 26 -2.01 -15.26 4.87
N GLY A 27 -1.07 -14.53 5.44
CA GLY A 27 -0.84 -14.48 6.88
C GLY A 27 -2.07 -13.94 7.63
N ALA A 28 -2.63 -12.83 7.16
CA ALA A 28 -3.83 -12.23 7.74
C ALA A 28 -5.07 -13.15 7.62
N GLU A 29 -5.24 -13.81 6.48
CA GLU A 29 -6.31 -14.82 6.28
C GLU A 29 -6.14 -16.01 7.23
N ALA A 30 -4.91 -16.52 7.39
CA ALA A 30 -4.59 -17.62 8.31
C ALA A 30 -4.89 -17.28 9.79
N ALA A 31 -4.81 -15.99 10.17
CA ALA A 31 -5.21 -15.49 11.47
C ALA A 31 -6.73 -15.24 11.61
N GLY A 32 -7.51 -15.54 10.58
CA GLY A 32 -8.98 -15.40 10.60
C GLY A 32 -9.47 -13.98 10.30
N HIS A 33 -8.66 -13.13 9.69
CA HIS A 33 -9.07 -11.79 9.28
C HIS A 33 -9.77 -11.82 7.91
N GLN A 34 -10.63 -10.83 7.65
CA GLN A 34 -11.22 -10.60 6.34
C GLN A 34 -10.24 -9.79 5.49
N VAL A 35 -9.73 -10.35 4.41
CA VAL A 35 -8.74 -9.70 3.56
C VAL A 35 -9.35 -9.29 2.22
N GLU A 36 -9.12 -8.04 1.83
CA GLU A 36 -9.34 -7.54 0.48
C GLU A 36 -7.99 -7.27 -0.17
N PHE A 37 -7.71 -7.94 -1.28
CA PHE A 37 -6.48 -7.75 -2.03
C PHE A 37 -6.73 -6.92 -3.28
N VAL A 38 -6.07 -5.76 -3.38
CA VAL A 38 -6.16 -4.84 -4.50
C VAL A 38 -4.84 -4.79 -5.25
N SER A 39 -4.83 -5.22 -6.51
CA SER A 39 -3.71 -4.96 -7.42
C SER A 39 -4.03 -3.76 -8.29
N LEU A 40 -3.09 -2.80 -8.41
CA LEU A 40 -3.25 -1.68 -9.32
C LEU A 40 -3.01 -2.07 -10.79
N ARG A 41 -2.51 -3.27 -11.05
CA ARG A 41 -2.37 -3.77 -12.42
C ARG A 41 -3.76 -3.97 -13.04
N GLY A 42 -3.99 -3.31 -14.18
CA GLY A 42 -5.28 -3.34 -14.86
C GLY A 42 -6.32 -2.33 -14.33
N LYS A 43 -5.96 -1.53 -13.33
CA LYS A 43 -6.81 -0.44 -12.83
C LYS A 43 -6.54 0.86 -13.57
N GLU A 44 -7.58 1.63 -13.81
CA GLU A 44 -7.48 3.00 -14.30
C GLU A 44 -7.32 3.96 -13.12
N ILE A 45 -6.18 4.63 -13.02
CA ILE A 45 -5.87 5.59 -11.97
C ILE A 45 -5.34 6.87 -12.60
N LYS A 46 -6.20 7.88 -12.73
CA LYS A 46 -5.84 9.19 -13.30
C LYS A 46 -5.20 10.08 -12.23
N PHE A 47 -4.39 11.03 -12.68
CA PHE A 47 -3.73 11.98 -11.79
C PHE A 47 -4.71 12.94 -11.11
N CYS A 48 -4.41 13.31 -9.86
CA CYS A 48 -5.10 14.39 -9.18
C CYS A 48 -4.84 15.72 -9.89
N ILE A 49 -5.88 16.49 -10.18
CA ILE A 49 -5.77 17.83 -10.80
C ILE A 49 -5.83 18.98 -9.78
N GLY A 50 -5.85 18.68 -8.49
CA GLY A 50 -5.81 19.70 -7.43
C GLY A 50 -7.05 20.60 -7.34
N CYS A 51 -8.20 20.22 -7.91
CA CYS A 51 -9.39 21.07 -7.97
C CYS A 51 -10.13 21.27 -6.64
N LEU A 52 -9.79 20.52 -5.60
CA LEU A 52 -10.37 20.57 -4.25
C LEU A 52 -11.88 20.34 -4.16
N SER A 53 -12.57 19.98 -5.24
CA SER A 53 -14.00 19.68 -5.23
C SER A 53 -14.38 18.60 -4.23
N CYS A 54 -13.49 17.61 -4.05
CA CYS A 54 -13.70 16.50 -3.12
C CYS A 54 -13.76 16.94 -1.64
N GLN A 55 -13.11 18.03 -1.26
CA GLN A 55 -13.20 18.57 0.10
C GLN A 55 -14.59 19.15 0.41
N LYS A 56 -15.29 19.61 -0.62
CA LYS A 56 -16.65 20.17 -0.49
C LYS A 56 -17.73 19.10 -0.62
N THR A 57 -17.54 18.14 -1.53
CA THR A 57 -18.57 17.15 -1.89
C THR A 57 -18.35 15.78 -1.24
N GLY A 58 -17.18 15.52 -0.68
CA GLY A 58 -16.76 14.20 -0.19
C GLY A 58 -16.51 13.17 -1.31
N ALA A 59 -16.50 13.60 -2.59
CA ALA A 59 -16.32 12.71 -3.74
C ALA A 59 -15.39 13.33 -4.78
N CYS A 60 -14.55 12.50 -5.41
CA CYS A 60 -13.71 12.94 -6.51
C CYS A 60 -14.52 13.09 -7.80
N VAL A 61 -14.26 14.18 -8.54
CA VAL A 61 -14.90 14.44 -9.85
C VAL A 61 -14.40 13.52 -10.95
N ILE A 62 -13.20 12.95 -10.76
CA ILE A 62 -12.59 12.04 -11.75
C ILE A 62 -13.21 10.66 -11.62
N LYS A 63 -13.67 10.12 -12.74
CA LYS A 63 -14.29 8.79 -12.83
C LYS A 63 -13.23 7.78 -13.28
N ASP A 64 -12.85 6.90 -12.36
CA ASP A 64 -11.90 5.79 -12.53
C ASP A 64 -12.04 4.80 -11.36
N ASP A 65 -11.07 3.89 -11.15
CA ASP A 65 -11.13 2.88 -10.09
C ASP A 65 -10.83 3.43 -8.67
N VAL A 66 -10.31 4.65 -8.54
CA VAL A 66 -9.88 5.20 -7.24
C VAL A 66 -11.01 5.32 -6.22
N PRO A 67 -12.22 5.78 -6.56
CA PRO A 67 -13.31 5.89 -5.58
C PRO A 67 -13.64 4.57 -4.88
N ALA A 68 -13.62 3.45 -5.60
CA ALA A 68 -13.88 2.12 -5.02
C ALA A 68 -12.75 1.69 -4.06
N ILE A 69 -11.48 1.86 -4.49
CA ILE A 69 -10.32 1.54 -3.64
C ILE A 69 -10.33 2.39 -2.37
N MET A 70 -10.64 3.68 -2.51
CA MET A 70 -10.72 4.62 -1.38
C MET A 70 -11.80 4.20 -0.38
N GLU A 71 -12.96 3.75 -0.85
CA GLU A 71 -14.05 3.28 0.03
C GLU A 71 -13.62 2.04 0.81
N SER A 72 -12.88 1.12 0.18
CA SER A 72 -12.31 -0.05 0.85
C SER A 72 -11.30 0.36 1.92
N VAL A 73 -10.41 1.34 1.64
CA VAL A 73 -9.44 1.87 2.62
C VAL A 73 -10.15 2.51 3.82
N LEU A 74 -11.18 3.33 3.58
CA LEU A 74 -11.96 3.98 4.67
C LEU A 74 -12.58 2.96 5.63
N ASN A 75 -13.00 1.81 5.12
CA ASN A 75 -13.71 0.77 5.87
C ASN A 75 -12.80 -0.34 6.42
N ALA A 76 -11.51 -0.34 6.08
CA ALA A 76 -10.54 -1.29 6.63
C ALA A 76 -10.10 -0.90 8.04
N ASP A 77 -9.73 -1.88 8.86
CA ASP A 77 -9.07 -1.68 10.15
C ASP A 77 -7.54 -1.57 9.98
N VAL A 78 -7.01 -2.27 8.98
CA VAL A 78 -5.59 -2.37 8.64
C VAL A 78 -5.39 -2.09 7.16
N VAL A 79 -4.37 -1.29 6.83
CA VAL A 79 -3.96 -0.98 5.45
C VAL A 79 -2.51 -1.43 5.23
N CYS A 80 -2.27 -2.32 4.29
CA CYS A 80 -0.93 -2.72 3.88
C CYS A 80 -0.63 -2.21 2.47
N TRP A 81 0.43 -1.43 2.34
CA TRP A 81 0.95 -0.95 1.06
C TRP A 81 2.14 -1.78 0.61
N ALA A 82 2.14 -2.24 -0.63
CA ALA A 82 3.27 -2.94 -1.23
C ALA A 82 3.70 -2.23 -2.51
N THR A 83 4.96 -1.80 -2.58
CA THR A 83 5.49 -1.00 -3.68
C THR A 83 6.92 -1.37 -4.03
N PRO A 84 7.29 -1.39 -5.32
CA PRO A 84 8.69 -1.32 -5.70
C PRO A 84 9.21 0.09 -5.42
N ILE A 85 10.51 0.19 -5.12
CA ILE A 85 11.21 1.46 -4.99
C ILE A 85 11.81 1.83 -6.35
N TYR A 86 11.49 3.02 -6.82
CA TYR A 86 12.07 3.63 -8.02
C TYR A 86 12.69 4.98 -7.66
N TYR A 87 13.98 5.15 -7.92
CA TYR A 87 14.72 6.37 -7.54
C TYR A 87 14.53 6.73 -6.06
N TYR A 88 14.61 5.71 -5.18
CA TYR A 88 14.48 5.80 -3.70
C TYR A 88 13.08 6.17 -3.19
N GLU A 89 12.08 6.25 -4.07
CA GLU A 89 10.71 6.62 -3.72
C GLU A 89 9.72 5.50 -4.03
N MET A 90 8.51 5.62 -3.47
CA MET A 90 7.40 4.75 -3.86
C MET A 90 7.11 4.85 -5.35
N SER A 91 6.57 3.81 -5.95
CA SER A 91 6.18 3.84 -7.35
C SER A 91 5.23 5.01 -7.66
N GLY A 92 5.32 5.56 -8.85
CA GLY A 92 4.42 6.63 -9.29
C GLY A 92 2.94 6.25 -9.19
N GLN A 93 2.61 4.97 -9.40
CA GLN A 93 1.25 4.44 -9.25
C GLN A 93 0.76 4.56 -7.81
N MET A 94 1.60 4.19 -6.82
CA MET A 94 1.27 4.36 -5.40
C MET A 94 1.05 5.83 -5.07
N LYS A 95 1.98 6.69 -5.49
CA LYS A 95 1.89 8.13 -5.21
C LYS A 95 0.64 8.75 -5.84
N THR A 96 0.32 8.38 -7.08
CA THR A 96 -0.90 8.84 -7.75
C THR A 96 -2.16 8.43 -6.99
N LEU A 97 -2.23 7.18 -6.50
CA LEU A 97 -3.35 6.71 -5.70
C LEU A 97 -3.47 7.50 -4.39
N ILE A 98 -2.35 7.72 -3.68
CA ILE A 98 -2.30 8.51 -2.44
C ILE A 98 -2.78 9.95 -2.69
N ASP A 99 -2.32 10.62 -3.75
CA ASP A 99 -2.75 11.98 -4.10
C ASP A 99 -4.26 12.06 -4.36
N ARG A 100 -4.83 11.00 -4.93
CA ARG A 100 -6.28 10.90 -5.19
C ARG A 100 -7.10 10.64 -3.93
N MET A 101 -6.49 10.13 -2.84
CA MET A 101 -7.14 9.90 -1.55
C MET A 101 -7.45 11.20 -0.78
N ASN A 102 -7.15 12.37 -1.33
CA ASN A 102 -7.54 13.66 -0.74
C ASN A 102 -9.07 13.75 -0.46
N ALA A 103 -9.89 12.99 -1.18
CA ALA A 103 -11.33 12.91 -0.94
C ALA A 103 -11.72 12.15 0.36
N MET A 104 -10.78 11.48 1.01
CA MET A 104 -10.98 10.84 2.32
C MET A 104 -10.87 11.86 3.48
N TYR A 105 -10.18 12.97 3.26
CA TYR A 105 -9.81 13.91 4.32
C TYR A 105 -11.01 14.43 5.15
N PRO A 106 -12.18 14.76 4.57
CA PRO A 106 -13.34 15.17 5.34
C PRO A 106 -14.17 14.00 5.90
N LYS A 107 -13.75 12.74 5.70
CA LYS A 107 -14.53 11.55 6.07
C LYS A 107 -14.00 10.90 7.33
N ASP A 108 -14.87 10.21 8.05
CA ASP A 108 -14.43 9.24 9.06
C ASP A 108 -13.77 8.04 8.39
N TYR A 109 -12.72 7.52 9.02
CA TYR A 109 -11.98 6.34 8.60
C TYR A 109 -11.75 5.39 9.77
N LYS A 110 -11.67 4.09 9.46
CA LYS A 110 -11.53 3.06 10.49
C LYS A 110 -10.10 2.64 10.75
N PHE A 111 -9.23 2.68 9.73
CA PHE A 111 -7.87 2.14 9.84
C PHE A 111 -7.06 2.83 10.93
N ARG A 112 -6.30 2.00 11.65
CA ARG A 112 -5.37 2.44 12.72
C ARG A 112 -3.96 1.98 12.43
N ASP A 113 -3.83 0.78 11.87
CA ASP A 113 -2.57 0.12 11.64
C ASP A 113 -2.23 0.16 10.14
N VAL A 114 -1.08 0.74 9.81
CA VAL A 114 -0.58 0.80 8.43
C VAL A 114 0.72 0.02 8.35
N TYR A 115 0.87 -0.79 7.31
CA TYR A 115 2.06 -1.59 7.01
C TYR A 115 2.62 -1.23 5.66
N LEU A 116 3.93 -1.37 5.50
CA LEU A 116 4.65 -1.10 4.27
C LEU A 116 5.53 -2.28 3.88
N LEU A 117 5.44 -2.71 2.63
CA LEU A 117 6.28 -3.74 2.02
C LEU A 117 6.98 -3.13 0.81
N THR A 118 8.31 -3.12 0.80
CA THR A 118 9.09 -2.50 -0.27
C THR A 118 10.11 -3.43 -0.85
N THR A 119 10.38 -3.30 -2.14
CA THR A 119 11.43 -4.06 -2.85
C THR A 119 12.25 -3.14 -3.74
N ALA A 120 13.56 -3.43 -3.85
CA ALA A 120 14.47 -2.70 -4.73
C ALA A 120 15.57 -3.61 -5.28
N ALA A 121 16.25 -3.18 -6.37
CA ALA A 121 17.47 -3.81 -6.84
C ALA A 121 18.66 -3.54 -5.89
N GLU A 122 18.72 -2.35 -5.31
CA GLU A 122 19.72 -1.97 -4.33
C GLU A 122 19.35 -2.50 -2.93
N ASN A 123 20.35 -2.83 -2.12
CA ASN A 123 20.17 -3.43 -0.78
C ASN A 123 20.90 -2.63 0.30
N GLU A 124 20.76 -1.31 0.28
CA GLU A 124 21.34 -0.42 1.28
C GLU A 124 20.29 0.04 2.29
N ASP A 125 20.71 0.28 3.53
CA ASP A 125 19.80 0.68 4.63
C ASP A 125 19.05 1.99 4.37
N PHE A 126 19.60 2.87 3.53
CA PHE A 126 18.95 4.13 3.18
C PHE A 126 17.94 4.00 2.04
N THR A 127 17.99 2.91 1.27
CA THR A 127 17.16 2.72 0.06
C THR A 127 15.66 2.89 0.32
N PRO A 128 15.07 2.33 1.39
CA PRO A 128 13.63 2.46 1.63
C PRO A 128 13.21 3.76 2.34
N LYS A 129 14.14 4.54 2.88
CA LYS A 129 13.84 5.64 3.83
C LYS A 129 12.92 6.73 3.26
N ARG A 130 13.08 7.09 1.98
CA ARG A 130 12.22 8.13 1.38
C ARG A 130 10.81 7.59 1.11
N THR A 131 10.70 6.34 0.66
CA THR A 131 9.40 5.68 0.50
C THR A 131 8.65 5.60 1.83
N GLU A 132 9.34 5.21 2.90
CA GLU A 132 8.78 5.20 4.25
C GLU A 132 8.37 6.59 4.71
N GLY A 133 9.25 7.59 4.54
CA GLY A 133 8.97 8.99 4.88
C GLY A 133 7.76 9.55 4.10
N GLY A 134 7.66 9.26 2.80
CA GLY A 134 6.52 9.67 1.98
C GLY A 134 5.20 9.05 2.43
N LEU A 135 5.21 7.76 2.80
CA LEU A 135 4.02 7.10 3.36
C LEU A 135 3.68 7.63 4.76
N THR A 136 4.69 7.86 5.61
CA THR A 136 4.50 8.44 6.95
C THR A 136 3.86 9.83 6.85
N GLY A 137 4.27 10.67 5.89
CA GLY A 137 3.62 11.96 5.64
C GLY A 137 2.12 11.84 5.30
N TRP A 138 1.73 10.78 4.55
CA TRP A 138 0.32 10.50 4.32
C TRP A 138 -0.39 10.04 5.60
N ILE A 139 0.25 9.17 6.39
CA ILE A 139 -0.29 8.66 7.67
C ILE A 139 -0.52 9.81 8.66
N ASP A 140 0.42 10.74 8.75
CA ASP A 140 0.38 11.89 9.67
C ASP A 140 -0.79 12.85 9.39
N CYS A 141 -1.29 12.85 8.13
CA CYS A 141 -2.53 13.55 7.79
C CYS A 141 -3.78 12.90 8.42
N TYR A 142 -3.67 11.68 8.96
CA TYR A 142 -4.75 10.93 9.60
C TYR A 142 -4.35 10.65 11.05
N GLY A 143 -4.60 11.56 11.96
CA GLY A 143 -4.10 11.57 13.34
C GLY A 143 -4.49 10.39 14.25
N LYS A 144 -5.20 9.38 13.73
CA LYS A 144 -5.59 8.17 14.47
C LYS A 144 -4.85 6.92 13.98
N SER A 145 -3.99 7.01 12.98
CA SER A 145 -3.27 5.88 12.36
C SER A 145 -1.76 5.98 12.57
N ALA A 146 -1.08 4.85 12.49
CA ALA A 146 0.37 4.79 12.63
C ALA A 146 0.97 3.70 11.73
N LEU A 147 2.22 3.91 11.28
CA LEU A 147 3.02 2.85 10.66
C LEU A 147 3.42 1.83 11.74
N LYS A 148 2.95 0.59 11.61
CA LYS A 148 3.16 -0.50 12.57
C LYS A 148 4.28 -1.44 12.18
N GLY A 149 4.60 -1.50 10.90
CA GLY A 149 5.69 -2.33 10.42
C GLY A 149 6.07 -2.01 8.99
N HIS A 150 7.35 -2.21 8.70
CA HIS A 150 7.92 -2.08 7.38
C HIS A 150 8.86 -3.26 7.12
N ILE A 151 8.71 -3.92 5.97
CA ILE A 151 9.66 -4.91 5.48
C ILE A 151 10.25 -4.40 4.17
N PHE A 152 11.56 -4.32 4.14
CA PHE A 152 12.33 -4.03 2.93
C PHE A 152 13.05 -5.29 2.45
N CYS A 153 12.93 -5.57 1.16
CA CYS A 153 13.69 -6.60 0.47
C CYS A 153 14.50 -5.95 -0.66
N GLY A 154 15.76 -5.71 -0.41
CA GLY A 154 16.73 -5.26 -1.42
C GLY A 154 17.34 -6.42 -2.20
N GLY A 155 18.11 -6.10 -3.24
CA GLY A 155 18.80 -7.10 -4.08
C GLY A 155 17.88 -7.86 -5.04
N VAL A 156 16.66 -7.37 -5.30
CA VAL A 156 15.65 -8.03 -6.15
C VAL A 156 15.18 -7.08 -7.28
N GLY A 157 15.97 -6.97 -8.34
CA GLY A 157 15.70 -6.07 -9.48
C GLY A 157 14.84 -6.71 -10.56
N GLY A 158 15.05 -7.97 -10.89
CA GLY A 158 14.32 -8.72 -11.89
C GLY A 158 12.98 -9.30 -11.42
N PRO A 159 12.11 -9.73 -12.36
CA PRO A 159 10.87 -10.42 -12.00
C PRO A 159 11.15 -11.72 -11.26
N LYS A 160 10.39 -12.00 -10.18
CA LYS A 160 10.45 -13.23 -9.38
C LYS A 160 11.76 -13.48 -8.62
N GLU A 161 12.70 -12.56 -8.62
CA GLU A 161 13.97 -12.74 -7.89
C GLU A 161 13.80 -12.91 -6.38
N ILE A 162 12.64 -12.54 -5.84
CA ILE A 162 12.29 -12.73 -4.43
C ILE A 162 11.93 -14.21 -4.09
N GLU A 163 11.76 -15.08 -5.08
CA GLU A 163 11.40 -16.48 -4.84
C GLU A 163 12.44 -17.15 -3.94
N GLY A 164 12.00 -17.80 -2.85
CA GLY A 164 12.85 -18.40 -1.83
C GLY A 164 13.48 -17.43 -0.82
N ASN A 165 13.27 -16.13 -0.94
CA ASN A 165 13.79 -15.16 0.02
C ASN A 165 13.02 -15.20 1.35
N ALA A 166 13.75 -15.15 2.48
CA ALA A 166 13.18 -15.17 3.83
C ALA A 166 12.19 -14.00 4.09
N LYS A 167 12.33 -12.89 3.36
CA LYS A 167 11.40 -11.75 3.46
C LYS A 167 9.95 -12.09 3.08
N LEU A 168 9.73 -13.15 2.31
CA LEU A 168 8.38 -13.67 2.04
C LEU A 168 7.74 -14.25 3.31
N GLN A 169 8.52 -15.00 4.09
CA GLN A 169 8.04 -15.55 5.36
C GLN A 169 7.84 -14.44 6.39
N GLU A 170 8.75 -13.45 6.45
CA GLU A 170 8.57 -12.28 7.32
C GLU A 170 7.26 -11.53 7.00
N ALA A 171 6.94 -11.37 5.71
CA ALA A 171 5.70 -10.73 5.28
C ALA A 171 4.46 -11.55 5.70
N TYR A 172 4.52 -12.89 5.58
CA TYR A 172 3.46 -13.77 6.07
C TYR A 172 3.25 -13.62 7.59
N GLU A 173 4.33 -13.69 8.38
CA GLU A 173 4.23 -13.56 9.84
C GLU A 173 3.75 -12.16 10.25
N MET A 174 4.16 -11.11 9.52
CA MET A 174 3.65 -9.75 9.77
C MET A 174 2.14 -9.68 9.53
N GLY A 175 1.64 -10.25 8.43
CA GLY A 175 0.21 -10.30 8.14
C GLY A 175 -0.58 -11.12 9.16
N LYS A 176 0.01 -12.22 9.67
CA LYS A 176 -0.62 -13.08 10.69
C LYS A 176 -0.77 -12.38 12.05
N ASN A 177 0.04 -11.38 12.33
CA ASN A 177 0.09 -10.69 13.62
C ASN A 177 -0.57 -9.29 13.59
N VAL A 178 -1.38 -8.97 12.57
CA VAL A 178 -2.09 -7.69 12.49
C VAL A 178 -3.28 -7.57 13.44
#